data_560d26f0ff497ee935e0932281eca8f0
#
_entry.id   560d26f0ff497ee935e0932281eca8f0
#
_cell.length_a   1.000
_cell.length_b   1.000
_cell.length_c   1.000
_cell.angle_alpha   90.00
_cell.angle_beta   90.00
_cell.angle_gamma   90.00
#
_symmetry.space_group_name_H-M   'P 1'
#
loop_
_entity.id
_entity.type
_entity.pdbx_description
1 polymer ?
#
loop_
_entity_poly.entity_id
_entity_poly.type
_entity_poly.pdbx_seq_one_letter_code
_entity_poly.pdbx_strand_id
1 'polypeptide(L)'
;MATYSESDFGQISGRWGEYVGASWLGRKVLRRYPTRVPNPRTPVQQANRGRFATAVQLAKGFLPAIRLGYGMAGPERSAYNHFISAALSYIFKVPGFPAQVNYAQLPLSVGSLLPPQFQSIQWLGNQEVQLTWSSPIRPSGPPFLAVAAAVLVGGGEPEFALMMTPEAQQQGTLSFPLTPQPGQKMHGYLFASDPVTGETSSTAYQSHAF
;
A
#
# COMPACT_ATOMS: atom_id res chain seq x y z
N MET A 1 10.82 -18.50 -18.40
CA MET A 1 9.71 -17.69 -18.94
C MET A 1 10.28 -16.96 -20.14
N ALA A 2 9.68 -17.11 -21.30
CA ALA A 2 10.10 -16.42 -22.52
C ALA A 2 9.08 -15.36 -22.90
N THR A 3 9.52 -14.23 -23.42
CA THR A 3 8.67 -13.22 -24.05
C THR A 3 8.66 -13.44 -25.56
N TYR A 4 7.56 -13.15 -26.22
CA TYR A 4 7.41 -13.29 -27.66
C TYR A 4 6.67 -12.09 -28.26
N SER A 5 6.85 -11.85 -29.56
CA SER A 5 6.10 -10.84 -30.31
C SER A 5 4.85 -11.46 -30.98
N GLU A 6 3.83 -10.64 -31.30
CA GLU A 6 2.64 -11.11 -32.03
C GLU A 6 2.96 -11.61 -33.42
N SER A 7 4.04 -11.09 -34.04
CA SER A 7 4.49 -11.52 -35.36
C SER A 7 4.96 -12.99 -35.38
N ASP A 8 5.41 -13.51 -34.21
CA ASP A 8 6.00 -14.86 -34.20
C ASP A 8 4.96 -15.97 -34.03
N PHE A 9 3.95 -15.73 -33.18
CA PHE A 9 2.97 -16.75 -32.79
C PHE A 9 1.51 -16.30 -32.79
N GLY A 10 1.23 -15.07 -33.21
CA GLY A 10 -0.10 -14.48 -33.05
C GLY A 10 -0.47 -14.24 -31.59
N GLN A 11 -1.77 -14.13 -31.33
CA GLN A 11 -2.26 -13.86 -29.98
C GLN A 11 -2.55 -15.19 -29.26
N ILE A 12 -1.58 -15.66 -28.45
CA ILE A 12 -1.76 -16.86 -27.61
C ILE A 12 -2.23 -16.43 -26.22
N SER A 13 -3.40 -16.89 -25.80
CA SER A 13 -3.93 -16.72 -24.45
C SER A 13 -4.45 -18.06 -23.92
N GLY A 14 -4.05 -18.41 -22.67
CA GLY A 14 -4.43 -19.66 -22.07
C GLY A 14 -3.49 -20.83 -22.39
N ARG A 15 -3.99 -22.06 -22.22
CA ARG A 15 -3.20 -23.28 -22.42
C ARG A 15 -3.19 -23.70 -23.89
N TRP A 16 -2.01 -23.93 -24.41
CA TRP A 16 -1.77 -24.47 -25.74
C TRP A 16 -0.77 -25.64 -25.66
N GLY A 17 -1.28 -26.87 -25.73
CA GLY A 17 -0.47 -28.06 -25.54
C GLY A 17 0.27 -28.08 -24.20
N GLU A 18 1.59 -28.12 -24.27
CA GLU A 18 2.49 -28.08 -23.09
C GLU A 18 2.81 -26.65 -22.61
N TYR A 19 2.27 -25.63 -23.25
CA TYR A 19 2.57 -24.22 -22.96
C TYR A 19 1.35 -23.46 -22.46
N VAL A 20 1.61 -22.38 -21.74
CA VAL A 20 0.61 -21.40 -21.32
C VAL A 20 1.05 -20.03 -21.78
N GLY A 21 0.23 -19.39 -22.61
CA GLY A 21 0.38 -18.01 -23.01
C GLY A 21 -0.38 -17.07 -22.07
N ALA A 22 0.22 -15.94 -21.72
CA ALA A 22 -0.39 -14.89 -20.93
C ALA A 22 0.11 -13.52 -21.39
N SER A 23 -0.66 -12.47 -21.12
CA SER A 23 -0.23 -11.09 -21.31
C SER A 23 -0.24 -10.37 -19.97
N TRP A 24 0.83 -9.63 -19.68
CA TRP A 24 0.96 -8.82 -18.48
C TRP A 24 1.58 -7.47 -18.82
N LEU A 25 0.87 -6.39 -18.56
CA LEU A 25 1.31 -5.01 -18.86
C LEU A 25 1.85 -4.85 -20.29
N GLY A 26 1.14 -5.40 -21.28
CA GLY A 26 1.53 -5.35 -22.68
C GLY A 26 2.62 -6.33 -23.11
N ARG A 27 3.25 -7.02 -22.17
CA ARG A 27 4.26 -8.06 -22.47
C ARG A 27 3.59 -9.42 -22.66
N LYS A 28 3.87 -10.07 -23.77
CA LYS A 28 3.41 -11.42 -24.06
C LYS A 28 4.41 -12.44 -23.53
N VAL A 29 3.89 -13.37 -22.75
CA VAL A 29 4.71 -14.34 -22.00
C VAL A 29 4.26 -15.75 -22.34
N LEU A 30 5.22 -16.61 -22.70
CA LEU A 30 4.99 -18.03 -22.90
C LEU A 30 5.78 -18.81 -21.83
N ARG A 31 5.11 -19.76 -21.17
CA ARG A 31 5.74 -20.65 -20.19
C ARG A 31 5.31 -22.10 -20.40
N ARG A 32 6.16 -23.05 -20.07
CA ARG A 32 5.76 -24.45 -20.06
C ARG A 32 4.70 -24.68 -18.96
N TYR A 33 3.68 -25.46 -19.27
CA TYR A 33 2.70 -25.90 -18.29
C TYR A 33 3.34 -26.88 -17.31
N PRO A 34 3.30 -26.60 -15.98
CA PRO A 34 3.86 -27.53 -15.02
C PRO A 34 2.94 -28.74 -14.87
N THR A 35 3.45 -29.93 -15.22
CA THR A 35 2.69 -31.20 -15.11
C THR A 35 2.44 -31.60 -13.67
N ARG A 36 3.35 -31.26 -12.76
CA ARG A 36 3.20 -31.47 -11.32
C ARG A 36 3.78 -30.28 -10.57
N VAL A 37 2.97 -29.67 -9.72
CA VAL A 37 3.39 -28.63 -8.79
C VAL A 37 3.40 -29.22 -7.39
N PRO A 38 4.59 -29.57 -6.83
CA PRO A 38 4.65 -30.01 -5.44
C PRO A 38 4.24 -28.83 -4.55
N ASN A 39 3.44 -29.11 -3.54
CA ASN A 39 3.00 -28.13 -2.56
C ASN A 39 3.50 -28.53 -1.16
N PRO A 40 4.81 -28.49 -0.91
CA PRO A 40 5.36 -28.82 0.38
C PRO A 40 4.89 -27.81 1.43
N ARG A 41 4.73 -28.30 2.67
CA ARG A 41 4.30 -27.48 3.82
C ARG A 41 5.45 -27.32 4.81
N THR A 42 6.63 -26.95 4.33
CA THR A 42 7.74 -26.67 5.23
C THR A 42 7.44 -25.42 6.09
N PRO A 43 7.98 -25.31 7.32
CA PRO A 43 7.78 -24.15 8.17
C PRO A 43 8.12 -22.81 7.47
N VAL A 44 9.19 -22.78 6.70
CA VAL A 44 9.61 -21.59 5.93
C VAL A 44 8.58 -21.20 4.89
N GLN A 45 8.01 -22.18 4.18
CA GLN A 45 6.98 -21.90 3.17
C GLN A 45 5.66 -21.44 3.81
N GLN A 46 5.28 -22.02 4.96
CA GLN A 46 4.11 -21.56 5.70
C GLN A 46 4.30 -20.13 6.20
N ALA A 47 5.47 -19.79 6.73
CA ALA A 47 5.81 -18.44 7.15
C ALA A 47 5.75 -17.44 5.97
N ASN A 48 6.32 -17.79 4.81
CA ASN A 48 6.28 -16.93 3.63
C ASN A 48 4.85 -16.73 3.10
N ARG A 49 4.02 -17.78 3.11
CA ARG A 49 2.59 -17.66 2.75
C ARG A 49 1.85 -16.76 3.70
N GLY A 50 2.10 -16.89 5.02
CA GLY A 50 1.51 -16.01 6.03
C GLY A 50 1.89 -14.54 5.81
N ARG A 51 3.17 -14.25 5.59
CA ARG A 51 3.64 -12.89 5.26
C ARG A 51 2.97 -12.33 4.02
N PHE A 52 2.90 -13.13 2.95
CA PHE A 52 2.25 -12.71 1.72
C PHE A 52 0.75 -12.44 1.93
N ALA A 53 0.05 -13.32 2.64
CA ALA A 53 -1.37 -13.13 2.96
C ALA A 53 -1.61 -11.85 3.76
N THR A 54 -0.78 -11.57 4.77
CA THR A 54 -0.85 -10.32 5.55
C THR A 54 -0.57 -9.09 4.67
N ALA A 55 0.46 -9.14 3.81
CA ALA A 55 0.75 -8.05 2.87
C ALA A 55 -0.42 -7.79 1.91
N VAL A 56 -1.08 -8.84 1.43
CA VAL A 56 -2.28 -8.74 0.57
C VAL A 56 -3.46 -8.12 1.34
N GLN A 57 -3.68 -8.49 2.60
CA GLN A 57 -4.74 -7.92 3.44
C GLN A 57 -4.52 -6.41 3.63
N LEU A 58 -3.30 -5.99 3.98
CA LEU A 58 -2.92 -4.58 4.09
C LEU A 58 -3.10 -3.83 2.76
N ALA A 59 -2.66 -4.46 1.64
CA ALA A 59 -2.81 -3.87 0.31
C ALA A 59 -4.28 -3.67 -0.08
N LYS A 60 -5.17 -4.58 0.30
CA LYS A 60 -6.62 -4.45 0.04
C LYS A 60 -7.22 -3.30 0.87
N GLY A 61 -6.87 -3.22 2.16
CA GLY A 61 -7.36 -2.16 3.04
C GLY A 61 -6.91 -0.76 2.63
N PHE A 62 -5.66 -0.64 2.16
CA PHE A 62 -5.09 0.64 1.73
C PHE A 62 -5.11 0.87 0.21
N LEU A 63 -5.84 0.07 -0.56
CA LEU A 63 -5.77 0.11 -2.02
C LEU A 63 -5.96 1.50 -2.64
N PRO A 64 -6.91 2.35 -2.21
CA PRO A 64 -7.05 3.69 -2.75
C PRO A 64 -5.83 4.58 -2.45
N ALA A 65 -5.28 4.52 -1.22
CA ALA A 65 -4.07 5.25 -0.86
C ALA A 65 -2.85 4.78 -1.68
N ILE A 66 -2.70 3.47 -1.85
CA ILE A 66 -1.61 2.87 -2.64
C ILE A 66 -1.67 3.31 -4.10
N ARG A 67 -2.87 3.38 -4.70
CA ARG A 67 -3.03 3.85 -6.09
C ARG A 67 -2.59 5.30 -6.26
N LEU A 68 -2.84 6.15 -5.29
CA LEU A 68 -2.37 7.53 -5.29
C LEU A 68 -0.86 7.60 -5.01
N GLY A 69 -0.40 6.94 -3.96
CA GLY A 69 0.97 7.01 -3.49
C GLY A 69 2.02 6.39 -4.43
N TYR A 70 1.60 5.48 -5.31
CA TYR A 70 2.43 4.82 -6.32
C TYR A 70 1.98 5.14 -7.75
N GLY A 71 1.20 6.20 -7.95
CA GLY A 71 0.67 6.55 -9.27
C GLY A 71 1.73 6.77 -10.34
N MET A 72 2.91 7.25 -9.96
CA MET A 72 4.07 7.46 -10.83
C MET A 72 4.98 6.23 -10.96
N ALA A 73 4.63 5.12 -10.33
CA ALA A 73 5.34 3.86 -10.47
C ALA A 73 5.19 3.34 -11.91
N GLY A 74 6.18 3.50 -12.73
CA GLY A 74 6.23 3.26 -14.17
C GLY A 74 5.44 2.04 -14.72
N PRO A 75 5.38 1.85 -16.03
CA PRO A 75 4.47 0.91 -16.69
C PRO A 75 4.75 -0.56 -16.38
N GLU A 76 5.91 -0.87 -15.79
CA GLU A 76 6.35 -2.26 -15.58
C GLU A 76 5.65 -2.98 -14.41
N ARG A 77 5.12 -2.24 -13.44
CA ARG A 77 4.45 -2.80 -12.26
C ARG A 77 3.25 -1.96 -11.86
N SER A 78 2.18 -2.61 -11.43
CA SER A 78 1.06 -1.89 -10.82
C SER A 78 1.43 -1.32 -9.45
N ALA A 79 0.77 -0.24 -9.02
CA ALA A 79 0.92 0.34 -7.68
C ALA A 79 0.77 -0.72 -6.57
N TYR A 80 -0.19 -1.63 -6.73
CA TYR A 80 -0.40 -2.77 -5.85
C TYR A 80 0.83 -3.68 -5.74
N ASN A 81 1.46 -4.04 -6.87
CA ASN A 81 2.64 -4.90 -6.88
C ASN A 81 3.88 -4.20 -6.32
N HIS A 82 4.00 -2.89 -6.52
CA HIS A 82 5.03 -2.09 -5.87
C HIS A 82 4.89 -2.12 -4.36
N PHE A 83 3.69 -1.86 -3.85
CA PHE A 83 3.41 -1.93 -2.42
C PHE A 83 3.71 -3.32 -1.84
N ILE A 84 3.21 -4.41 -2.45
CA ILE A 84 3.48 -5.78 -1.97
C ILE A 84 4.98 -6.06 -1.90
N SER A 85 5.74 -5.68 -2.92
CA SER A 85 7.20 -5.87 -2.94
C SER A 85 7.89 -5.11 -1.81
N ALA A 86 7.52 -3.85 -1.60
CA ALA A 86 8.04 -3.02 -0.51
C ALA A 86 7.62 -3.56 0.87
N ALA A 87 6.34 -3.96 1.01
CA ALA A 87 5.81 -4.53 2.24
C ALA A 87 6.58 -5.79 2.66
N LEU A 88 6.80 -6.72 1.75
CA LEU A 88 7.55 -7.95 2.03
C LEU A 88 9.02 -7.68 2.40
N SER A 89 9.60 -6.60 1.90
CA SER A 89 10.99 -6.23 2.19
C SER A 89 11.17 -5.51 3.53
N TYR A 90 10.22 -4.65 3.93
CA TYR A 90 10.39 -3.74 5.06
C TYR A 90 9.52 -4.08 6.28
N ILE A 91 8.29 -4.58 6.07
CA ILE A 91 7.31 -4.75 7.14
C ILE A 91 7.61 -5.99 7.99
N PHE A 92 8.15 -7.05 7.38
CA PHE A 92 8.38 -8.32 8.04
C PHE A 92 9.86 -8.54 8.34
N LYS A 93 10.40 -7.81 9.30
CA LYS A 93 11.82 -7.93 9.69
C LYS A 93 12.15 -9.20 10.48
N VAL A 94 11.17 -9.78 11.15
CA VAL A 94 11.38 -10.96 12.00
C VAL A 94 10.86 -12.21 11.29
N PRO A 95 11.69 -13.25 11.09
CA PRO A 95 11.21 -14.55 10.66
C PRO A 95 10.28 -15.14 11.72
N GLY A 96 9.10 -15.53 11.35
CA GLY A 96 8.15 -16.14 12.29
C GLY A 96 6.74 -16.28 11.72
N PHE A 97 5.94 -17.12 12.37
CA PHE A 97 4.52 -17.27 12.13
C PHE A 97 3.81 -17.29 13.49
N PRO A 98 2.74 -16.50 13.72
CA PRO A 98 2.17 -15.51 12.78
C PRO A 98 3.10 -14.35 12.47
N ALA A 99 2.97 -13.80 11.26
CA ALA A 99 3.83 -12.70 10.81
C ALA A 99 3.54 -11.42 11.63
N GLN A 100 4.57 -10.89 12.28
CA GLN A 100 4.45 -9.61 13.00
C GLN A 100 4.65 -8.45 12.02
N VAL A 101 3.67 -7.55 11.99
CA VAL A 101 3.67 -6.37 11.12
C VAL A 101 4.35 -5.20 11.84
N ASN A 102 5.39 -4.65 11.25
CA ASN A 102 5.94 -3.36 11.68
C ASN A 102 5.19 -2.23 10.95
N TYR A 103 4.10 -1.78 11.52
CA TYR A 103 3.26 -0.72 10.97
C TYR A 103 4.01 0.60 10.74
N ALA A 104 5.03 0.89 11.53
CA ALA A 104 5.83 2.11 11.39
C ALA A 104 6.60 2.20 10.06
N GLN A 105 6.83 1.09 9.40
CA GLN A 105 7.58 1.02 8.14
C GLN A 105 6.70 0.72 6.92
N LEU A 106 5.40 0.87 7.04
CA LEU A 106 4.46 0.64 5.94
C LEU A 106 4.58 1.76 4.89
N PRO A 107 5.09 1.50 3.69
CA PRO A 107 5.28 2.53 2.67
C PRO A 107 4.01 2.65 1.82
N LEU A 108 3.10 3.56 2.15
CA LEU A 108 1.89 3.79 1.34
C LEU A 108 2.15 4.66 0.11
N SER A 109 3.25 5.40 0.12
CA SER A 109 3.67 6.27 -0.98
C SER A 109 5.18 6.33 -1.10
N VAL A 110 5.64 6.61 -2.32
CA VAL A 110 7.05 6.82 -2.65
C VAL A 110 7.14 7.99 -3.63
N GLY A 111 7.91 9.01 -3.27
CA GLY A 111 8.08 10.17 -4.13
C GLY A 111 9.10 11.16 -3.60
N SER A 112 9.31 12.24 -4.36
CA SER A 112 10.33 13.28 -4.11
C SER A 112 9.81 14.46 -3.30
N LEU A 113 8.48 14.57 -3.13
CA LEU A 113 7.90 15.67 -2.38
C LEU A 113 8.25 15.56 -0.89
N LEU A 114 8.34 16.69 -0.21
CA LEU A 114 8.50 16.70 1.24
C LEU A 114 7.23 16.18 1.91
N PRO A 115 7.34 15.21 2.83
CA PRO A 115 6.18 14.66 3.51
C PRO A 115 5.56 15.69 4.46
N PRO A 116 4.23 15.76 4.56
CA PRO A 116 3.57 16.54 5.58
C PRO A 116 3.85 15.93 6.97
N GLN A 117 3.69 16.74 8.00
CA GLN A 117 3.98 16.37 9.38
C GLN A 117 2.71 16.25 10.20
N PHE A 118 2.60 15.22 11.00
CA PHE A 118 1.56 15.11 12.00
C PHE A 118 1.77 16.16 13.11
N GLN A 119 0.70 16.82 13.50
CA GLN A 119 0.65 17.71 14.66
C GLN A 119 -0.04 17.03 15.84
N SER A 120 -1.21 16.44 15.62
CA SER A 120 -1.92 15.70 16.66
C SER A 120 -2.83 14.63 16.08
N ILE A 121 -3.12 13.60 16.90
CA ILE A 121 -4.17 12.63 16.67
C ILE A 121 -5.03 12.65 17.95
N GLN A 122 -6.34 12.87 17.81
CA GLN A 122 -7.27 12.97 18.93
C GLN A 122 -8.55 12.20 18.63
N TRP A 123 -9.09 11.50 19.62
CA TRP A 123 -10.41 10.93 19.56
C TRP A 123 -11.44 11.92 20.11
N LEU A 124 -12.42 12.28 19.30
CA LEU A 124 -13.46 13.26 19.66
C LEU A 124 -14.67 12.64 20.37
N GLY A 125 -14.71 11.31 20.55
CA GLY A 125 -15.80 10.63 21.25
C GLY A 125 -17.04 10.32 20.39
N ASN A 126 -17.20 10.95 19.23
CA ASN A 126 -18.39 10.83 18.36
C ASN A 126 -18.15 9.87 17.18
N GLN A 127 -17.51 8.72 17.42
CA GLN A 127 -17.11 7.79 16.35
C GLN A 127 -16.16 8.46 15.31
N GLU A 128 -15.36 9.41 15.78
CA GLU A 128 -14.50 10.19 14.92
C GLU A 128 -13.12 10.38 15.54
N VAL A 129 -12.08 10.03 14.79
CA VAL A 129 -10.69 10.30 15.13
C VAL A 129 -10.19 11.44 14.25
N GLN A 130 -9.78 12.53 14.88
CA GLN A 130 -9.27 13.71 14.21
C GLN A 130 -7.75 13.69 14.12
N LEU A 131 -7.23 13.98 12.94
CA LEU A 131 -5.82 14.11 12.65
C LEU A 131 -5.55 15.54 12.17
N THR A 132 -4.64 16.23 12.87
CA THR A 132 -4.18 17.56 12.47
C THR A 132 -2.78 17.44 11.88
N TRP A 133 -2.54 18.14 10.80
CA TRP A 133 -1.29 18.08 10.06
C TRP A 133 -0.86 19.46 9.54
N SER A 134 0.43 19.59 9.26
CA SER A 134 1.01 20.75 8.57
C SER A 134 2.00 20.29 7.50
N SER A 135 2.16 21.10 6.49
CA SER A 135 3.16 20.91 5.46
C SER A 135 4.38 21.76 5.72
N PRO A 136 5.59 21.29 5.40
CA PRO A 136 6.73 22.19 5.29
C PRO A 136 6.44 23.22 4.18
N ILE A 137 6.64 24.49 4.51
CA ILE A 137 6.39 25.61 3.60
C ILE A 137 7.29 25.46 2.38
N ARG A 138 6.68 25.37 1.20
CA ARG A 138 7.39 25.51 -0.07
C ARG A 138 7.40 26.98 -0.48
N PRO A 139 8.56 27.64 -0.62
CA PRO A 139 8.62 29.05 -1.01
C PRO A 139 8.01 29.35 -2.39
N SER A 140 7.87 28.36 -3.27
CA SER A 140 7.47 28.55 -4.68
C SER A 140 6.73 27.39 -5.34
N GLY A 141 6.14 26.46 -4.59
CA GLY A 141 5.39 25.34 -5.16
C GLY A 141 3.88 25.44 -4.98
N PRO A 142 3.07 24.86 -5.88
CA PRO A 142 1.63 24.78 -5.69
C PRO A 142 1.31 23.99 -4.40
N PRO A 143 0.20 24.30 -3.74
CA PRO A 143 -0.29 23.52 -2.62
C PRO A 143 -0.61 22.08 -3.10
N PHE A 144 -0.50 21.11 -2.21
CA PHE A 144 -0.77 19.70 -2.51
C PHE A 144 -1.95 19.14 -1.72
N LEU A 145 -2.50 18.05 -2.18
CA LEU A 145 -3.49 17.28 -1.45
C LEU A 145 -2.80 16.47 -0.35
N ALA A 146 -3.29 16.58 0.88
CA ALA A 146 -2.90 15.66 1.94
C ALA A 146 -3.76 14.41 1.87
N VAL A 147 -3.12 13.27 1.78
CA VAL A 147 -3.76 11.95 1.80
C VAL A 147 -3.40 11.29 3.12
N ALA A 148 -4.40 11.06 3.95
CA ALA A 148 -4.25 10.40 5.23
C ALA A 148 -4.94 9.03 5.19
N ALA A 149 -4.25 8.01 5.65
CA ALA A 149 -4.78 6.67 5.81
C ALA A 149 -4.55 6.19 7.24
N ALA A 150 -5.46 5.39 7.76
CA ALA A 150 -5.34 4.86 9.11
C ALA A 150 -5.72 3.38 9.14
N VAL A 151 -5.12 2.64 10.07
CA VAL A 151 -5.55 1.30 10.45
C VAL A 151 -5.65 1.19 11.96
N LEU A 152 -6.77 0.68 12.43
CA LEU A 152 -7.04 0.40 13.83
C LEU A 152 -6.82 -1.10 14.07
N VAL A 153 -5.99 -1.45 15.04
CA VAL A 153 -5.60 -2.83 15.36
C VAL A 153 -5.76 -3.12 16.85
N GLY A 154 -5.91 -4.40 17.22
CA GLY A 154 -6.02 -4.84 18.61
C GLY A 154 -7.40 -5.30 19.03
N GLY A 155 -8.44 -5.15 18.20
CA GLY A 155 -9.83 -5.54 18.52
C GLY A 155 -10.39 -6.67 17.65
N GLY A 156 -9.55 -7.40 16.93
CA GLY A 156 -10.00 -8.44 15.99
C GLY A 156 -9.46 -8.16 14.57
N GLU A 157 -10.34 -8.09 13.58
CA GLU A 157 -9.94 -7.70 12.23
C GLU A 157 -9.52 -6.22 12.19
N PRO A 158 -8.47 -5.88 11.43
CA PRO A 158 -8.04 -4.49 11.30
C PRO A 158 -9.07 -3.65 10.53
N GLU A 159 -9.42 -2.50 11.07
CA GLU A 159 -10.27 -1.51 10.40
C GLU A 159 -9.41 -0.48 9.67
N PHE A 160 -9.79 -0.17 8.43
CA PHE A 160 -9.06 0.75 7.56
C PHE A 160 -9.91 1.98 7.26
N ALA A 161 -9.27 3.14 7.27
CA ALA A 161 -9.89 4.40 6.86
C ALA A 161 -8.95 5.19 5.96
N LEU A 162 -9.53 5.92 5.02
CA LEU A 162 -8.82 6.81 4.11
C LEU A 162 -9.57 8.15 4.04
N MET A 163 -8.83 9.22 4.17
CA MET A 163 -9.31 10.58 3.98
C MET A 163 -8.32 11.37 3.12
N MET A 164 -8.84 12.32 2.37
CA MET A 164 -8.05 13.21 1.54
C MET A 164 -8.63 14.62 1.65
N THR A 165 -7.77 15.64 1.66
CA THR A 165 -8.25 17.01 1.62
C THR A 165 -8.96 17.27 0.28
N PRO A 166 -10.14 17.93 0.30
CA PRO A 166 -10.88 18.23 -0.94
C PRO A 166 -10.14 19.21 -1.83
N GLU A 167 -9.32 20.05 -1.23
CA GLU A 167 -8.51 21.06 -1.90
C GLU A 167 -7.06 20.98 -1.43
N ALA A 168 -6.16 21.49 -2.25
CA ALA A 168 -4.75 21.56 -1.91
C ALA A 168 -4.52 22.61 -0.81
N GLN A 169 -3.92 22.19 0.30
CA GLN A 169 -3.73 23.00 1.51
C GLN A 169 -2.31 22.84 2.05
N GLN A 170 -1.90 23.76 2.92
CA GLN A 170 -0.61 23.68 3.63
C GLN A 170 -0.74 23.13 5.04
N GLN A 171 -1.91 23.20 5.62
CA GLN A 171 -2.25 22.65 6.92
C GLN A 171 -3.74 22.37 6.99
N GLY A 172 -4.14 21.46 7.84
CA GLY A 172 -5.55 21.13 7.97
C GLY A 172 -5.82 20.03 8.98
N THR A 173 -7.07 19.64 8.99
CA THR A 173 -7.60 18.58 9.85
C THR A 173 -8.35 17.58 8.98
N LEU A 174 -8.11 16.31 9.21
CA LEU A 174 -8.81 15.21 8.57
C LEU A 174 -9.45 14.34 9.65
N SER A 175 -10.69 13.95 9.44
CA SER A 175 -11.44 13.14 10.39
C SER A 175 -11.75 11.76 9.81
N PHE A 176 -11.47 10.73 10.59
CA PHE A 176 -11.74 9.34 10.22
C PHE A 176 -12.96 8.81 10.96
N PRO A 177 -13.91 8.14 10.28
CA PRO A 177 -15.04 7.49 10.94
C PRO A 177 -14.58 6.16 11.57
N LEU A 178 -13.80 6.25 12.66
CA LEU A 178 -13.30 5.12 13.43
C LEU A 178 -13.82 5.19 14.86
N THR A 179 -14.15 4.03 15.42
CA THR A 179 -14.64 3.91 16.81
C THR A 179 -13.66 3.07 17.62
N PRO A 180 -12.54 3.67 18.07
CA PRO A 180 -11.55 2.93 18.81
C PRO A 180 -12.10 2.46 20.17
N GLN A 181 -11.71 1.26 20.57
CA GLN A 181 -12.00 0.67 21.86
C GLN A 181 -10.76 0.76 22.77
N PRO A 182 -10.91 0.76 24.09
CA PRO A 182 -9.79 0.72 25.02
C PRO A 182 -8.84 -0.44 24.71
N GLY A 183 -7.53 -0.13 24.63
CA GLY A 183 -6.49 -1.10 24.31
C GLY A 183 -6.22 -1.30 22.81
N GLN A 184 -6.99 -0.68 21.93
CA GLN A 184 -6.66 -0.64 20.51
C GLN A 184 -5.61 0.41 20.19
N LYS A 185 -4.91 0.21 19.08
CA LYS A 185 -3.89 1.13 18.59
C LYS A 185 -4.20 1.53 17.15
N MET A 186 -4.22 2.83 16.90
CA MET A 186 -4.30 3.38 15.55
C MET A 186 -2.89 3.63 15.00
N HIS A 187 -2.68 3.23 13.77
CA HIS A 187 -1.52 3.58 12.98
C HIS A 187 -1.96 4.52 11.87
N GLY A 188 -1.51 5.76 11.95
CA GLY A 188 -1.82 6.82 10.98
C GLY A 188 -0.67 7.01 9.99
N TYR A 189 -1.02 7.23 8.75
CA TYR A 189 -0.12 7.46 7.62
C TYR A 189 -0.55 8.72 6.91
N LEU A 190 0.41 9.51 6.50
CA LEU A 190 0.15 10.78 5.84
C LEU A 190 1.17 11.00 4.72
N PHE A 191 0.72 11.39 3.55
CA PHE A 191 1.58 11.77 2.44
C PHE A 191 0.95 12.88 1.60
N ALA A 192 1.79 13.59 0.86
CA ALA A 192 1.37 14.62 -0.08
C ALA A 192 1.22 14.04 -1.48
N SER A 193 0.24 14.56 -2.23
CA SER A 193 0.06 14.27 -3.65
C SER A 193 -0.20 15.58 -4.40
N ASP A 194 0.59 15.83 -5.44
CA ASP A 194 0.36 16.94 -6.35
C ASP A 194 -0.69 16.54 -7.38
N PRO A 195 -1.85 17.21 -7.42
CA PRO A 195 -2.93 16.84 -8.34
C PRO A 195 -2.62 17.14 -9.82
N VAL A 196 -1.61 17.97 -10.10
CA VAL A 196 -1.26 18.39 -11.46
C VAL A 196 -0.18 17.48 -12.03
N THR A 197 0.91 17.26 -11.28
CA THR A 197 2.04 16.46 -11.75
C THR A 197 1.89 14.98 -11.42
N GLY A 198 1.04 14.64 -10.46
CA GLY A 198 0.93 13.28 -9.92
C GLY A 198 2.10 12.86 -9.02
N GLU A 199 3.04 13.78 -8.74
CA GLU A 199 4.13 13.52 -7.80
C GLU A 199 3.61 13.33 -6.37
N THR A 200 4.31 12.50 -5.61
CA THR A 200 3.95 12.21 -4.23
C THR A 200 5.14 12.40 -3.29
N SER A 201 4.88 12.44 -2.00
CA SER A 201 5.92 12.39 -0.97
C SER A 201 6.13 10.97 -0.47
N SER A 202 7.19 10.74 0.30
CA SER A 202 7.29 9.58 1.17
C SER A 202 6.20 9.61 2.24
N THR A 203 5.91 8.45 2.82
CA THR A 203 4.89 8.31 3.87
C THR A 203 5.42 8.77 5.23
N ALA A 204 4.75 9.72 5.87
CA ALA A 204 4.92 10.02 7.28
C ALA A 204 4.06 9.07 8.12
N TYR A 205 4.51 8.75 9.33
CA TYR A 205 3.84 7.80 10.22
C TYR A 205 3.73 8.34 11.63
N GLN A 206 2.59 8.09 12.26
CA GLN A 206 2.38 8.30 13.69
C GLN A 206 1.42 7.24 14.24
N SER A 207 1.59 6.83 15.49
CA SER A 207 0.64 5.93 16.15
C SER A 207 0.05 6.56 17.40
N HIS A 208 -1.20 6.17 17.71
CA HIS A 208 -1.91 6.58 18.91
C HIS A 208 -2.55 5.35 19.55
N ALA A 209 -2.47 5.23 20.88
CA ALA A 209 -3.12 4.18 21.67
C ALA A 209 -4.34 4.79 22.39
N PHE A 210 -5.44 4.07 22.42
CA PHE A 210 -6.71 4.46 23.03
C PHE A 210 -6.98 3.74 24.33
#